data_654b5a3501b151b8db2c97886ca2b516
#
_entry.id   654b5a3501b151b8db2c97886ca2b516
#
_cell.length_a   1.000
_cell.length_b   1.000
_cell.length_c   1.000
_cell.angle_alpha   90.00
_cell.angle_beta   90.00
_cell.angle_gamma   90.00
#
_symmetry.space_group_name_H-M   'P 1'
#
loop_
_entity.id
_entity.type
_entity.pdbx_description
1 polymer ?
#
loop_
_entity_poly.entity_id
_entity_poly.type
_entity_poly.pdbx_seq_one_letter_code
_entity_poly.pdbx_strand_id
1 'polypeptide(L)'
;IRKGDSIPEQTYIYRLTHPLGEYVLDQAKHLATPNTAIEFEYSHYPQKVSSLDNLIGQSGWLAVNVLTLQSFDIEEHLIITAMTEAGEVLAPEVCQRLMRLDAQVVNTPIDMNQSTYTDKFMPTIELQRQSTLSQALEANQIFFKKEQDKIDQWAEDKLKAVELALEDIKVKVKSLQREARQASTIEEQHQKAEAVKQAEREQRKMRQRIFDVEDEISAQRDALIRSLENALHRKSNSENLYIIKWKIN
;
A
#
# COMPACT_ATOMS: atom_id res chain seq x y z
N ILE A 1 -21.76 17.21 7.07
CA ILE A 1 -22.92 17.14 6.14
C ILE A 1 -23.14 15.65 5.88
N ARG A 2 -24.28 15.11 6.33
CA ARG A 2 -24.65 13.71 6.09
C ARG A 2 -25.19 13.57 4.65
N LYS A 3 -25.04 12.35 4.08
CA LYS A 3 -25.55 12.05 2.73
C LYS A 3 -27.07 12.20 2.75
N GLY A 4 -27.61 13.25 2.12
CA GLY A 4 -29.05 13.56 2.08
C GLY A 4 -29.43 14.94 2.64
N ASP A 5 -28.49 15.66 3.26
CA ASP A 5 -28.76 17.03 3.69
C ASP A 5 -28.83 17.98 2.49
N SER A 6 -29.85 18.82 2.42
CA SER A 6 -29.91 19.89 1.43
C SER A 6 -28.86 20.94 1.74
N ILE A 7 -27.88 21.07 0.86
CA ILE A 7 -26.79 22.06 1.01
C ILE A 7 -27.31 23.39 0.48
N PRO A 8 -27.27 24.49 1.27
CA PRO A 8 -27.61 25.82 0.76
C PRO A 8 -26.70 26.21 -0.42
N GLU A 9 -27.24 26.90 -1.41
CA GLU A 9 -26.54 27.26 -2.67
C GLU A 9 -25.22 28.05 -2.47
N GLN A 10 -24.97 28.61 -1.30
CA GLN A 10 -23.77 29.38 -0.96
C GLN A 10 -22.80 28.59 -0.03
N THR A 11 -22.96 27.29 0.13
CA THR A 11 -22.10 26.50 1.03
C THR A 11 -20.86 26.00 0.29
N TYR A 12 -19.69 26.46 0.70
CA TYR A 12 -18.42 25.92 0.23
C TYR A 12 -18.06 24.66 1.01
N ILE A 13 -17.93 23.54 0.32
CA ILE A 13 -17.49 22.28 0.93
C ILE A 13 -15.96 22.21 0.84
N TYR A 14 -15.30 22.32 1.98
CA TYR A 14 -13.86 22.11 2.08
C TYR A 14 -13.58 20.60 2.20
N ARG A 15 -12.95 20.03 1.18
CA ARG A 15 -12.43 18.66 1.23
C ARG A 15 -11.02 18.68 1.83
N LEU A 16 -10.55 17.51 2.31
CA LEU A 16 -9.18 17.37 2.84
C LEU A 16 -8.10 17.76 1.81
N THR A 17 -8.38 17.57 0.52
CA THR A 17 -7.53 17.97 -0.62
C THR A 17 -7.64 19.44 -1.03
N HIS A 18 -8.47 20.24 -0.34
CA HIS A 18 -8.56 21.67 -0.58
C HIS A 18 -7.35 22.36 0.10
N PRO A 19 -6.71 23.38 -0.51
CA PRO A 19 -5.51 24.03 0.07
C PRO A 19 -5.68 24.49 1.53
N LEU A 20 -6.87 25.00 1.89
CA LEU A 20 -7.17 25.36 3.27
C LEU A 20 -7.29 24.13 4.17
N GLY A 21 -7.86 23.03 3.67
CA GLY A 21 -7.94 21.76 4.40
C GLY A 21 -6.54 21.17 4.65
N GLU A 22 -5.70 21.18 3.64
CA GLU A 22 -4.30 20.75 3.73
C GLU A 22 -3.51 21.61 4.74
N TYR A 23 -3.68 22.93 4.68
CA TYR A 23 -3.05 23.85 5.63
C TYR A 23 -3.48 23.57 7.08
N VAL A 24 -4.78 23.38 7.34
CA VAL A 24 -5.29 23.06 8.70
C VAL A 24 -4.76 21.73 9.19
N LEU A 25 -4.72 20.72 8.33
CA LEU A 25 -4.16 19.41 8.67
C LEU A 25 -2.66 19.49 8.98
N ASP A 26 -1.92 20.23 8.18
CA ASP A 26 -0.49 20.45 8.41
C ASP A 26 -0.23 21.16 9.74
N GLN A 27 -0.96 22.21 10.04
CA GLN A 27 -0.89 22.90 11.33
C GLN A 27 -1.26 21.97 12.51
N ALA A 28 -2.29 21.15 12.33
CA ALA A 28 -2.71 20.19 13.35
C ALA A 28 -1.66 19.10 13.61
N LYS A 29 -0.97 18.62 12.57
CA LYS A 29 0.13 17.66 12.70
C LYS A 29 1.34 18.21 13.49
N HIS A 30 1.60 19.50 13.37
CA HIS A 30 2.71 20.17 14.05
C HIS A 30 2.34 20.78 15.40
N LEU A 31 1.09 20.62 15.84
CA LEU A 31 0.65 21.13 17.13
C LEU A 31 1.31 20.36 18.27
N ALA A 32 2.04 21.08 19.12
CA ALA A 32 2.61 20.47 20.32
C ALA A 32 1.50 20.02 21.29
N THR A 33 1.43 18.74 21.55
CA THR A 33 0.47 18.14 22.49
C THR A 33 1.20 17.72 23.76
N PRO A 34 1.05 18.47 24.88
CA PRO A 34 1.68 18.09 26.14
C PRO A 34 1.04 16.83 26.69
N ASN A 35 1.85 16.02 27.38
CA ASN A 35 1.33 14.89 28.14
C ASN A 35 0.35 15.39 29.19
N THR A 36 -0.88 14.87 29.18
CA THR A 36 -1.96 15.36 30.04
C THR A 36 -2.86 14.25 30.57
N ALA A 37 -3.57 14.51 31.66
CA ALA A 37 -4.61 13.62 32.14
C ALA A 37 -5.95 13.98 31.50
N ILE A 38 -6.72 12.97 31.13
CA ILE A 38 -8.03 13.10 30.48
C ILE A 38 -9.05 12.23 31.18
N GLU A 39 -10.22 12.77 31.43
CA GLU A 39 -11.37 12.01 31.89
C GLU A 39 -12.34 11.84 30.71
N PHE A 40 -12.62 10.57 30.38
CA PHE A 40 -13.59 10.20 29.35
C PHE A 40 -14.99 10.13 29.96
N GLU A 41 -15.96 10.75 29.31
CA GLU A 41 -17.37 10.75 29.71
C GLU A 41 -18.14 9.66 28.97
N TYR A 42 -18.31 8.50 29.61
CA TYR A 42 -19.06 7.41 28.99
C TYR A 42 -20.56 7.46 29.31
N SER A 43 -20.96 8.09 30.41
CA SER A 43 -22.35 8.16 30.88
C SER A 43 -23.32 8.79 29.86
N HIS A 44 -22.84 9.68 29.01
CA HIS A 44 -23.62 10.36 27.97
C HIS A 44 -23.44 9.76 26.56
N TYR A 45 -22.68 8.66 26.43
CA TYR A 45 -22.46 8.05 25.13
C TYR A 45 -23.73 7.36 24.62
N PRO A 46 -24.21 7.67 23.37
CA PRO A 46 -25.53 7.27 22.91
C PRO A 46 -25.71 5.76 22.70
N GLN A 47 -24.63 4.99 22.67
CA GLN A 47 -24.64 3.55 22.47
C GLN A 47 -23.90 2.85 23.60
N LYS A 48 -24.55 1.90 24.29
CA LYS A 48 -23.85 1.03 25.21
C LYS A 48 -22.88 0.11 24.46
N VAL A 49 -21.64 0.08 24.88
CA VAL A 49 -20.56 -0.72 24.31
C VAL A 49 -19.98 -1.60 25.41
N SER A 50 -20.36 -2.88 25.41
CA SER A 50 -19.98 -3.84 26.46
C SER A 50 -18.48 -3.90 26.76
N SER A 51 -17.62 -3.63 25.78
CA SER A 51 -16.17 -3.58 26.00
C SER A 51 -15.69 -2.34 26.76
N LEU A 52 -16.49 -1.27 26.83
CA LEU A 52 -16.20 -0.07 27.62
C LEU A 52 -16.87 -0.13 29.00
N ASP A 53 -17.98 -0.87 29.15
CA ASP A 53 -18.68 -1.02 30.42
C ASP A 53 -17.75 -1.56 31.54
N ASN A 54 -16.83 -2.46 31.16
CA ASN A 54 -15.86 -3.04 32.12
C ASN A 54 -14.74 -2.06 32.51
N LEU A 55 -14.60 -0.94 31.80
CA LEU A 55 -13.57 0.07 32.06
C LEU A 55 -14.08 1.25 32.88
N ILE A 56 -15.37 1.31 33.17
CA ILE A 56 -15.96 2.37 33.99
C ILE A 56 -15.28 2.38 35.37
N GLY A 57 -14.84 3.54 35.80
CA GLY A 57 -14.12 3.74 37.08
C GLY A 57 -12.65 3.32 37.04
N GLN A 58 -12.18 2.75 35.92
CA GLN A 58 -10.76 2.42 35.76
C GLN A 58 -9.97 3.62 35.19
N SER A 59 -8.67 3.56 35.39
CA SER A 59 -7.69 4.51 34.84
C SER A 59 -6.50 3.76 34.26
N GLY A 60 -5.72 4.46 33.44
CA GLY A 60 -4.57 3.85 32.80
C GLY A 60 -3.79 4.82 31.93
N TRP A 61 -3.00 4.26 31.02
CA TRP A 61 -2.15 4.97 30.09
C TRP A 61 -2.61 4.72 28.65
N LEU A 62 -2.54 5.75 27.82
CA LEU A 62 -2.77 5.65 26.38
C LEU A 62 -1.71 6.45 25.65
N ALA A 63 -1.11 5.83 24.63
CA ALA A 63 -0.16 6.46 23.72
C ALA A 63 -0.65 6.37 22.28
N VAL A 64 -0.42 7.41 21.53
CA VAL A 64 -0.66 7.44 20.10
C VAL A 64 0.67 7.67 19.39
N ASN A 65 1.02 6.73 18.51
CA ASN A 65 2.25 6.75 17.74
C ASN A 65 1.91 6.69 16.25
N VAL A 66 2.74 7.30 15.43
CA VAL A 66 2.72 7.12 13.97
C VAL A 66 3.93 6.31 13.57
N LEU A 67 3.70 5.22 12.87
CA LEU A 67 4.72 4.45 12.19
C LEU A 67 4.69 4.81 10.71
N THR A 68 5.72 5.47 10.23
CA THR A 68 5.89 5.80 8.81
C THR A 68 6.77 4.75 8.16
N LEU A 69 6.26 4.11 7.14
CA LEU A 69 6.99 3.16 6.31
C LEU A 69 7.21 3.78 4.93
N GLN A 70 8.47 3.84 4.53
CA GLN A 70 8.83 4.22 3.17
C GLN A 70 9.12 2.94 2.40
N SER A 71 8.11 2.40 1.70
CA SER A 71 8.26 1.25 0.81
C SER A 71 7.96 1.64 -0.63
N PHE A 72 7.01 1.02 -1.31
CA PHE A 72 6.55 1.42 -2.64
C PHE A 72 5.93 2.81 -2.63
N ASP A 73 5.18 3.09 -1.57
CA ASP A 73 4.62 4.39 -1.23
C ASP A 73 5.00 4.75 0.21
N ILE A 74 4.69 5.97 0.63
CA ILE A 74 4.78 6.37 2.03
C ILE A 74 3.50 5.95 2.70
N GLU A 75 3.59 4.97 3.60
CA GLU A 75 2.48 4.50 4.41
C GLU A 75 2.62 5.00 5.84
N GLU A 76 1.56 5.57 6.39
CA GLU A 76 1.48 5.99 7.78
C GLU A 76 0.47 5.12 8.52
N HIS A 77 0.93 4.44 9.56
CA HIS A 77 0.11 3.60 10.44
C HIS A 77 -0.04 4.27 11.79
N LEU A 78 -1.29 4.61 12.16
CA LEU A 78 -1.59 5.13 13.49
C LEU A 78 -1.73 3.96 14.47
N ILE A 79 -0.87 3.94 15.48
CA ILE A 79 -0.82 2.91 16.52
C ILE A 79 -1.33 3.53 17.82
N ILE A 80 -2.48 3.06 18.29
CA ILE A 80 -3.05 3.47 19.58
C ILE A 80 -2.88 2.32 20.55
N THR A 81 -2.08 2.52 21.58
CA THR A 81 -1.82 1.53 22.62
C THR A 81 -2.38 2.05 23.94
N ALA A 82 -3.19 1.26 24.62
CA ALA A 82 -3.70 1.61 25.95
C ALA A 82 -3.55 0.44 26.91
N MET A 83 -3.37 0.78 28.20
CA MET A 83 -3.21 -0.18 29.29
C MET A 83 -3.85 0.39 30.54
N THR A 84 -4.49 -0.44 31.34
CA THR A 84 -5.01 -0.07 32.68
C THR A 84 -3.86 0.09 33.70
N GLU A 85 -4.11 0.78 34.82
CA GLU A 85 -3.13 0.84 35.91
C GLU A 85 -2.82 -0.54 36.51
N ALA A 86 -3.74 -1.49 36.42
CA ALA A 86 -3.51 -2.87 36.80
C ALA A 86 -2.52 -3.61 35.88
N GLY A 87 -2.22 -3.05 34.71
CA GLY A 87 -1.31 -3.62 33.70
C GLY A 87 -2.00 -4.49 32.67
N GLU A 88 -3.32 -4.38 32.52
CA GLU A 88 -4.08 -5.04 31.46
C GLU A 88 -4.00 -4.22 30.17
N VAL A 89 -3.53 -4.84 29.10
CA VAL A 89 -3.43 -4.21 27.77
C VAL A 89 -4.80 -4.25 27.08
N LEU A 90 -5.26 -3.11 26.61
CA LEU A 90 -6.54 -3.01 25.91
C LEU A 90 -6.40 -3.42 24.43
N ALA A 91 -7.43 -4.13 23.95
CA ALA A 91 -7.48 -4.50 22.53
C ALA A 91 -7.55 -3.25 21.62
N PRO A 92 -6.99 -3.28 20.42
CA PRO A 92 -6.96 -2.13 19.50
C PRO A 92 -8.34 -1.51 19.23
N GLU A 93 -9.39 -2.34 19.15
CA GLU A 93 -10.76 -1.90 18.93
C GLU A 93 -11.30 -1.11 20.14
N VAL A 94 -10.89 -1.49 21.35
CA VAL A 94 -11.25 -0.78 22.58
C VAL A 94 -10.54 0.56 22.63
N CYS A 95 -9.26 0.59 22.29
CA CYS A 95 -8.49 1.83 22.18
C CYS A 95 -9.13 2.83 21.20
N GLN A 96 -9.55 2.35 20.02
CA GLN A 96 -10.25 3.19 19.04
C GLN A 96 -11.61 3.70 19.54
N ARG A 97 -12.31 2.91 20.35
CA ARG A 97 -13.59 3.33 20.96
C ARG A 97 -13.38 4.37 22.04
N LEU A 98 -12.35 4.21 22.88
CA LEU A 98 -11.96 5.23 23.86
C LEU A 98 -11.75 6.60 23.20
N MET A 99 -11.05 6.63 22.08
CA MET A 99 -10.77 7.86 21.33
C MET A 99 -12.01 8.52 20.69
N ARG A 100 -13.18 7.86 20.76
CA ARG A 100 -14.46 8.41 20.27
C ARG A 100 -15.33 8.97 21.37
N LEU A 101 -14.95 8.78 22.64
CA LEU A 101 -15.66 9.34 23.75
C LEU A 101 -15.38 10.84 23.89
N ASP A 102 -16.37 11.57 24.36
CA ASP A 102 -16.15 12.93 24.82
C ASP A 102 -15.20 12.90 26.03
N ALA A 103 -14.33 13.90 26.11
CA ALA A 103 -13.30 13.92 27.14
C ALA A 103 -13.03 15.32 27.65
N GLN A 104 -12.68 15.40 28.93
CA GLN A 104 -12.25 16.65 29.55
C GLN A 104 -10.79 16.54 30.00
N VAL A 105 -10.04 17.61 29.74
CA VAL A 105 -8.65 17.71 30.19
C VAL A 105 -8.66 18.01 31.69
N VAL A 106 -7.94 17.20 32.47
CA VAL A 106 -7.75 17.42 33.89
C VAL A 106 -6.35 18.00 34.12
N ASN A 107 -6.27 19.19 34.71
CA ASN A 107 -5.02 19.87 35.01
C ASN A 107 -4.25 19.21 36.17
N THR A 108 -4.03 17.88 36.07
CA THR A 108 -3.24 17.13 37.04
C THR A 108 -1.89 16.78 36.40
N PRO A 109 -0.77 17.08 37.05
CA PRO A 109 0.53 16.67 36.55
C PRO A 109 0.60 15.15 36.40
N ILE A 110 1.11 14.68 35.26
CA ILE A 110 1.34 13.26 35.03
C ILE A 110 2.75 12.90 35.50
N ASP A 111 2.84 11.93 36.38
CA ASP A 111 4.13 11.35 36.77
C ASP A 111 4.49 10.21 35.81
N MET A 112 5.40 10.48 34.89
CA MET A 112 5.93 9.52 33.90
C MET A 112 6.93 8.52 34.50
N ASN A 113 7.32 8.68 35.76
CA ASN A 113 8.24 7.78 36.45
C ASN A 113 7.52 6.63 37.19
N GLN A 114 6.19 6.52 37.07
CA GLN A 114 5.47 5.39 37.66
C GLN A 114 5.97 4.06 37.07
N SER A 115 6.19 3.06 37.91
CA SER A 115 6.70 1.75 37.49
C SER A 115 5.80 1.07 36.46
N THR A 116 4.48 1.25 36.55
CA THR A 116 3.52 0.71 35.56
C THR A 116 3.76 1.33 34.17
N TYR A 117 4.10 2.60 34.10
CA TYR A 117 4.41 3.26 32.84
C TYR A 117 5.74 2.76 32.27
N THR A 118 6.82 2.79 33.04
CA THR A 118 8.15 2.46 32.55
C THR A 118 8.34 0.97 32.29
N ASP A 119 7.86 0.11 33.20
CA ASP A 119 8.20 -1.31 33.18
C ASP A 119 7.21 -2.16 32.37
N LYS A 120 5.98 -1.67 32.18
CA LYS A 120 4.94 -2.41 31.46
C LYS A 120 4.46 -1.70 30.20
N PHE A 121 4.12 -0.41 30.30
CA PHE A 121 3.49 0.29 29.19
C PHE A 121 4.45 0.60 28.06
N MET A 122 5.66 1.07 28.34
CA MET A 122 6.68 1.34 27.31
C MET A 122 7.06 0.08 26.49
N PRO A 123 7.32 -1.08 27.11
CA PRO A 123 7.54 -2.33 26.38
C PRO A 123 6.32 -2.75 25.52
N THR A 124 5.10 -2.48 26.01
CA THR A 124 3.86 -2.79 25.27
C THR A 124 3.75 -1.94 24.00
N ILE A 125 4.07 -0.65 24.08
CA ILE A 125 4.12 0.25 22.90
C ILE A 125 5.10 -0.30 21.87
N GLU A 126 6.30 -0.70 22.30
CA GLU A 126 7.31 -1.23 21.39
C GLU A 126 6.89 -2.56 20.74
N LEU A 127 6.26 -3.45 21.52
CA LEU A 127 5.71 -4.70 21.00
C LEU A 127 4.63 -4.44 19.93
N GLN A 128 3.73 -3.51 20.18
CA GLN A 128 2.66 -3.15 19.24
C GLN A 128 3.25 -2.52 17.96
N ARG A 129 4.27 -1.68 18.10
CA ARG A 129 5.01 -1.11 16.96
C ARG A 129 5.63 -2.20 16.11
N GLN A 130 6.33 -3.17 16.71
CA GLN A 130 6.96 -4.29 16.01
C GLN A 130 5.92 -5.17 15.31
N SER A 131 4.78 -5.44 15.95
CA SER A 131 3.68 -6.20 15.36
C SER A 131 3.13 -5.49 14.12
N THR A 132 2.86 -4.19 14.22
CA THR A 132 2.36 -3.39 13.09
C THR A 132 3.38 -3.35 11.94
N LEU A 133 4.66 -3.17 12.26
CA LEU A 133 5.74 -3.20 11.27
C LEU A 133 5.81 -4.55 10.54
N SER A 134 5.73 -5.66 11.29
CA SER A 134 5.77 -7.00 10.69
C SER A 134 4.58 -7.25 9.77
N GLN A 135 3.38 -6.84 10.15
CA GLN A 135 2.17 -6.96 9.32
C GLN A 135 2.27 -6.12 8.03
N ALA A 136 2.77 -4.90 8.14
CA ALA A 136 2.96 -4.04 6.98
C ALA A 136 4.03 -4.59 6.01
N LEU A 137 5.14 -5.13 6.53
CA LEU A 137 6.17 -5.77 5.71
C LEU A 137 5.64 -7.04 5.02
N GLU A 138 4.82 -7.84 5.69
CA GLU A 138 4.17 -9.01 5.09
C GLU A 138 3.22 -8.61 3.95
N ALA A 139 2.41 -7.57 4.17
CA ALA A 139 1.54 -7.02 3.12
C ALA A 139 2.35 -6.53 1.91
N ASN A 140 3.48 -5.86 2.13
CA ASN A 140 4.39 -5.41 1.09
C ASN A 140 5.05 -6.57 0.32
N GLN A 141 5.38 -7.67 0.99
CA GLN A 141 5.89 -8.88 0.32
C GLN A 141 4.84 -9.51 -0.60
N ILE A 142 3.58 -9.58 -0.15
CA ILE A 142 2.46 -10.08 -0.97
C ILE A 142 2.26 -9.18 -2.19
N PHE A 143 2.34 -7.87 -2.02
CA PHE A 143 2.26 -6.91 -3.13
C PHE A 143 3.42 -7.11 -4.11
N PHE A 144 4.65 -7.19 -3.61
CA PHE A 144 5.85 -7.45 -4.42
C PHE A 144 5.69 -8.69 -5.29
N LYS A 145 5.25 -9.81 -4.71
CA LYS A 145 5.03 -11.05 -5.44
C LYS A 145 3.99 -10.88 -6.54
N LYS A 146 2.89 -10.20 -6.27
CA LYS A 146 1.85 -9.93 -7.29
C LYS A 146 2.38 -9.08 -8.44
N GLU A 147 3.20 -8.08 -8.16
CA GLU A 147 3.79 -7.23 -9.21
C GLU A 147 4.84 -8.02 -10.01
N GLN A 148 5.61 -8.88 -9.37
CA GLN A 148 6.54 -9.79 -10.04
C GLN A 148 5.79 -10.75 -10.98
N ASP A 149 4.71 -11.38 -10.52
CA ASP A 149 3.89 -12.28 -11.35
C ASP A 149 3.32 -11.54 -12.59
N LYS A 150 2.92 -10.27 -12.46
CA LYS A 150 2.45 -9.45 -13.60
C LYS A 150 3.57 -9.18 -14.60
N ILE A 151 4.77 -8.90 -14.13
CA ILE A 151 5.95 -8.67 -14.98
C ILE A 151 6.28 -9.95 -15.75
N ASP A 152 6.25 -11.09 -15.08
CA ASP A 152 6.51 -12.39 -15.69
C ASP A 152 5.45 -12.72 -16.76
N GLN A 153 4.17 -12.51 -16.47
CA GLN A 153 3.09 -12.69 -17.44
C GLN A 153 3.23 -11.74 -18.66
N TRP A 154 3.57 -10.48 -18.42
CA TRP A 154 3.82 -9.52 -19.49
C TRP A 154 4.98 -9.98 -20.40
N ALA A 155 6.06 -10.53 -19.83
CA ALA A 155 7.21 -11.04 -20.56
C ALA A 155 6.82 -12.24 -21.43
N GLU A 156 6.05 -13.20 -20.87
CA GLU A 156 5.52 -14.36 -21.60
C GLU A 156 4.61 -13.95 -22.76
N ASP A 157 3.69 -13.00 -22.54
CA ASP A 157 2.77 -12.52 -23.56
C ASP A 157 3.51 -11.84 -24.74
N LYS A 158 4.56 -11.07 -24.43
CA LYS A 158 5.43 -10.45 -25.45
C LYS A 158 6.17 -11.48 -26.29
N LEU A 159 6.80 -12.47 -25.65
CA LEU A 159 7.48 -13.57 -26.34
C LEU A 159 6.52 -14.33 -27.24
N LYS A 160 5.40 -14.74 -26.71
CA LYS A 160 4.38 -15.48 -27.45
C LYS A 160 3.87 -14.74 -28.68
N ALA A 161 3.71 -13.41 -28.58
CA ALA A 161 3.29 -12.59 -29.72
C ALA A 161 4.32 -12.63 -30.87
N VAL A 162 5.62 -12.58 -30.55
CA VAL A 162 6.69 -12.64 -31.56
C VAL A 162 6.83 -14.06 -32.15
N GLU A 163 6.67 -15.11 -31.34
CA GLU A 163 6.67 -16.49 -31.80
C GLU A 163 5.51 -16.79 -32.76
N LEU A 164 4.29 -16.29 -32.44
CA LEU A 164 3.13 -16.41 -33.34
C LEU A 164 3.37 -15.72 -34.67
N ALA A 165 3.93 -14.50 -34.63
CA ALA A 165 4.28 -13.77 -35.85
C ALA A 165 5.32 -14.54 -36.70
N LEU A 166 6.28 -15.23 -36.08
CA LEU A 166 7.22 -16.09 -36.81
C LEU A 166 6.52 -17.30 -37.42
N GLU A 167 5.57 -17.91 -36.74
CA GLU A 167 4.82 -19.06 -37.26
C GLU A 167 3.97 -18.65 -38.47
N ASP A 168 3.31 -17.50 -38.43
CA ASP A 168 2.56 -16.95 -39.57
C ASP A 168 3.44 -16.73 -40.79
N ILE A 169 4.66 -16.22 -40.59
CA ILE A 169 5.62 -16.05 -41.67
C ILE A 169 6.06 -17.40 -42.24
N LYS A 170 6.29 -18.42 -41.41
CA LYS A 170 6.63 -19.78 -41.83
C LYS A 170 5.50 -20.38 -42.70
N VAL A 171 4.24 -20.20 -42.28
CA VAL A 171 3.08 -20.65 -43.05
C VAL A 171 3.02 -19.93 -44.41
N LYS A 172 3.23 -18.61 -44.43
CA LYS A 172 3.28 -17.79 -45.66
C LYS A 172 4.38 -18.25 -46.61
N VAL A 173 5.60 -18.54 -46.11
CA VAL A 173 6.71 -19.06 -46.95
C VAL A 173 6.35 -20.42 -47.58
N LYS A 174 5.77 -21.34 -46.78
CA LYS A 174 5.33 -22.65 -47.32
C LYS A 174 4.23 -22.51 -48.38
N SER A 175 3.27 -21.60 -48.21
CA SER A 175 2.24 -21.31 -49.18
C SER A 175 2.83 -20.79 -50.51
N LEU A 176 3.68 -19.76 -50.43
CA LEU A 176 4.35 -19.18 -51.59
C LEU A 176 5.23 -20.18 -52.31
N GLN A 177 5.94 -21.08 -51.61
CA GLN A 177 6.73 -22.15 -52.22
C GLN A 177 5.85 -23.16 -52.99
N ARG A 178 4.66 -23.51 -52.46
CA ARG A 178 3.69 -24.37 -53.16
C ARG A 178 3.17 -23.70 -54.43
N GLU A 179 2.80 -22.42 -54.34
CA GLU A 179 2.32 -21.64 -55.45
C GLU A 179 3.38 -21.47 -56.54
N ALA A 180 4.65 -21.26 -56.17
CA ALA A 180 5.75 -21.17 -57.11
C ALA A 180 5.97 -22.48 -57.88
N ARG A 181 5.72 -23.64 -57.26
CA ARG A 181 5.77 -24.96 -57.91
C ARG A 181 4.62 -25.23 -58.88
N GLN A 182 3.50 -24.55 -58.71
CA GLN A 182 2.27 -24.73 -59.52
C GLN A 182 2.18 -23.71 -60.64
N ALA A 183 3.11 -22.77 -60.75
CA ALA A 183 3.10 -21.74 -61.76
C ALA A 183 3.29 -22.34 -63.18
N SER A 184 2.43 -21.92 -64.13
CA SER A 184 2.36 -22.50 -65.47
C SER A 184 3.21 -21.76 -66.48
N THR A 185 3.60 -20.50 -66.21
CA THR A 185 4.41 -19.67 -67.13
C THR A 185 5.76 -19.30 -66.50
N ILE A 186 6.76 -19.05 -67.31
CA ILE A 186 8.13 -18.67 -66.86
C ILE A 186 8.06 -17.32 -66.11
N GLU A 187 7.23 -16.37 -66.55
CA GLU A 187 7.05 -15.07 -65.90
C GLU A 187 6.44 -15.19 -64.53
N GLU A 188 5.38 -16.00 -64.38
CA GLU A 188 4.78 -16.31 -63.09
C GLU A 188 5.74 -17.02 -62.12
N GLN A 189 6.54 -17.97 -62.63
CA GLN A 189 7.57 -18.64 -61.86
C GLN A 189 8.59 -17.66 -61.29
N HIS A 190 9.05 -16.70 -62.11
CA HIS A 190 10.01 -15.70 -61.69
C HIS A 190 9.45 -14.77 -60.61
N GLN A 191 8.23 -14.25 -60.80
CA GLN A 191 7.56 -13.39 -59.82
C GLN A 191 7.33 -14.10 -58.51
N LYS A 192 6.84 -15.36 -58.53
CA LYS A 192 6.62 -16.14 -57.31
C LYS A 192 7.94 -16.54 -56.61
N ALA A 193 9.01 -16.81 -57.36
CA ALA A 193 10.32 -17.04 -56.80
C ALA A 193 10.90 -15.82 -56.09
N GLU A 194 10.66 -14.62 -56.59
CA GLU A 194 11.03 -13.38 -55.88
C GLU A 194 10.22 -13.19 -54.62
N ALA A 195 8.89 -13.43 -54.62
CA ALA A 195 8.05 -13.38 -53.46
C ALA A 195 8.50 -14.36 -52.37
N VAL A 196 8.89 -15.60 -52.74
CA VAL A 196 9.46 -16.58 -51.79
C VAL A 196 10.75 -16.05 -51.18
N LYS A 197 11.69 -15.53 -51.97
CA LYS A 197 12.94 -14.96 -51.47
C LYS A 197 12.70 -13.80 -50.49
N GLN A 198 11.72 -12.98 -50.75
CA GLN A 198 11.35 -11.87 -49.87
C GLN A 198 10.78 -12.40 -48.55
N ALA A 199 9.85 -13.35 -48.60
CA ALA A 199 9.26 -13.96 -47.38
C ALA A 199 10.32 -14.72 -46.56
N GLU A 200 11.28 -15.39 -47.19
CA GLU A 200 12.41 -16.04 -46.49
C GLU A 200 13.37 -15.03 -45.83
N ARG A 201 13.54 -13.86 -46.43
CA ARG A 201 14.29 -12.74 -45.79
C ARG A 201 13.55 -12.20 -44.58
N GLU A 202 12.23 -12.01 -44.69
CA GLU A 202 11.37 -11.60 -43.58
C GLU A 202 11.42 -12.63 -42.43
N GLN A 203 11.36 -13.92 -42.75
CA GLN A 203 11.49 -15.00 -41.78
C GLN A 203 12.83 -14.97 -41.02
N ARG A 204 13.94 -14.74 -41.74
CA ARG A 204 15.26 -14.62 -41.11
C ARG A 204 15.35 -13.40 -40.21
N LYS A 205 14.82 -12.26 -40.66
CA LYS A 205 14.75 -11.05 -39.80
C LYS A 205 13.89 -11.27 -38.56
N MET A 206 12.76 -11.97 -38.71
CA MET A 206 11.90 -12.25 -37.54
C MET A 206 12.56 -13.19 -36.53
N ARG A 207 13.32 -14.20 -36.98
CA ARG A 207 14.11 -15.04 -36.06
C ARG A 207 15.14 -14.23 -35.29
N GLN A 208 15.85 -13.31 -35.96
CA GLN A 208 16.80 -12.42 -35.27
C GLN A 208 16.05 -11.54 -34.23
N ARG A 209 14.90 -11.01 -34.63
CA ARG A 209 14.10 -10.16 -33.75
C ARG A 209 13.61 -10.87 -32.49
N ILE A 210 13.42 -12.19 -32.50
CA ILE A 210 13.08 -12.93 -31.28
C ILE A 210 14.20 -12.78 -30.25
N PHE A 211 15.46 -13.00 -30.62
CA PHE A 211 16.59 -12.84 -29.72
C PHE A 211 16.71 -11.41 -29.19
N ASP A 212 16.53 -10.40 -30.09
CA ASP A 212 16.58 -9.00 -29.69
C ASP A 212 15.47 -8.67 -28.68
N VAL A 213 14.27 -9.23 -28.87
CA VAL A 213 13.11 -9.05 -27.97
C VAL A 213 13.31 -9.81 -26.66
N GLU A 214 13.89 -11.03 -26.66
CA GLU A 214 14.23 -11.77 -25.46
C GLU A 214 15.20 -10.96 -24.57
N ASP A 215 16.25 -10.41 -25.17
CA ASP A 215 17.23 -9.59 -24.47
C ASP A 215 16.60 -8.30 -23.92
N GLU A 216 15.75 -7.64 -24.70
CA GLU A 216 15.03 -6.43 -24.27
C GLU A 216 14.07 -6.72 -23.11
N ILE A 217 13.29 -7.81 -23.20
CA ILE A 217 12.37 -8.23 -22.15
C ILE A 217 13.15 -8.57 -20.86
N SER A 218 14.24 -9.33 -20.99
CA SER A 218 15.09 -9.68 -19.84
C SER A 218 15.64 -8.43 -19.16
N ALA A 219 16.15 -7.48 -19.92
CA ALA A 219 16.69 -6.23 -19.38
C ALA A 219 15.59 -5.39 -18.69
N GLN A 220 14.40 -5.30 -19.27
CA GLN A 220 13.27 -4.56 -18.69
C GLN A 220 12.75 -5.25 -17.42
N ARG A 221 12.62 -6.58 -17.44
CA ARG A 221 12.25 -7.38 -16.28
C ARG A 221 13.21 -7.16 -15.11
N ASP A 222 14.50 -7.29 -15.35
CA ASP A 222 15.54 -7.10 -14.33
C ASP A 222 15.56 -5.67 -13.78
N ALA A 223 15.30 -4.66 -14.62
CA ALA A 223 15.19 -3.28 -14.18
C ALA A 223 13.98 -3.05 -13.27
N LEU A 224 12.83 -3.63 -13.63
CA LEU A 224 11.60 -3.55 -12.83
C LEU A 224 11.74 -4.29 -11.50
N ILE A 225 12.31 -5.49 -11.50
CA ILE A 225 12.57 -6.26 -10.27
C ILE A 225 13.50 -5.49 -9.35
N ARG A 226 14.60 -4.94 -9.87
CA ARG A 226 15.52 -4.11 -9.06
C ARG A 226 14.84 -2.86 -8.49
N SER A 227 13.94 -2.23 -9.24
CA SER A 227 13.19 -1.08 -8.72
C SER A 227 12.25 -1.47 -7.57
N LEU A 228 11.60 -2.63 -7.68
CA LEU A 228 10.74 -3.20 -6.63
C LEU A 228 11.55 -3.58 -5.38
N GLU A 229 12.70 -4.24 -5.54
CA GLU A 229 13.61 -4.60 -4.43
C GLU A 229 14.10 -3.35 -3.70
N ASN A 230 14.52 -2.32 -4.43
CA ASN A 230 14.94 -1.05 -3.85
C ASN A 230 13.80 -0.35 -3.08
N ALA A 231 12.55 -0.52 -3.50
CA ALA A 231 11.41 0.03 -2.79
C ALA A 231 11.12 -0.70 -1.46
N LEU A 232 11.39 -2.02 -1.38
CA LEU A 232 11.23 -2.81 -0.16
C LEU A 232 12.23 -2.46 0.95
N HIS A 233 13.45 -2.02 0.60
CA HIS A 233 14.55 -1.78 1.55
C HIS A 233 14.52 -0.41 2.23
N ARG A 234 13.40 0.33 2.21
CA ARG A 234 13.32 1.67 2.75
C ARG A 234 13.03 1.70 4.26
N LYS A 235 13.35 2.86 4.86
CA LYS A 235 13.40 3.07 6.31
C LYS A 235 12.01 3.12 6.95
N SER A 236 11.88 2.54 8.14
CA SER A 236 10.77 2.83 9.04
C SER A 236 11.17 3.91 10.05
N ASN A 237 10.27 4.83 10.32
CA ASN A 237 10.38 5.83 11.38
C ASN A 237 9.15 5.73 12.28
N SER A 238 9.34 5.89 13.58
CA SER A 238 8.22 5.93 14.53
C SER A 238 8.30 7.20 15.37
N GLU A 239 7.21 7.91 15.42
CA GLU A 239 7.06 9.14 16.18
C GLU A 239 5.92 8.99 17.19
N ASN A 240 6.17 9.40 18.45
CA ASN A 240 5.12 9.50 19.44
C ASN A 240 4.43 10.85 19.31
N LEU A 241 3.12 10.83 19.06
CA LEU A 241 2.33 12.06 18.95
C LEU A 241 1.99 12.62 20.33
N TYR A 242 1.47 11.77 21.21
CA TYR A 242 1.15 12.14 22.58
C TYR A 242 0.93 10.92 23.48
N ILE A 243 1.03 11.18 24.78
CA ILE A 243 0.75 10.22 25.83
C ILE A 243 -0.22 10.88 26.80
N ILE A 244 -1.28 10.15 27.16
CA ILE A 244 -2.27 10.59 28.11
C ILE A 244 -2.43 9.60 29.23
N LYS A 245 -2.71 10.10 30.44
CA LYS A 245 -3.27 9.33 31.53
C LYS A 245 -4.79 9.45 31.46
N TRP A 246 -5.49 8.33 31.26
CA TRP A 246 -6.93 8.34 31.08
C TRP A 246 -7.67 7.78 32.31
N LYS A 247 -8.89 8.24 32.51
CA LYS A 247 -9.87 7.68 33.42
C LYS A 247 -11.23 7.71 32.73
N ILE A 248 -12.08 6.71 33.00
CA ILE A 248 -13.46 6.65 32.50
C ILE A 248 -14.41 6.87 33.66
N ASN A 249 -15.34 7.81 33.48
CA ASN A 249 -16.40 8.12 34.44
C ASN A 249 -17.77 7.66 33.92
#